data_01112abb3f0686389ec7d32c128c4897
#
_entry.id   01112abb3f0686389ec7d32c128c4897
#
_cell.length_a   1.000
_cell.length_b   1.000
_cell.length_c   1.000
_cell.angle_alpha   90.00
_cell.angle_beta   90.00
_cell.angle_gamma   90.00
#
_symmetry.space_group_name_H-M   'P 1'
#
loop_
_entity.id
_entity.type
_entity.pdbx_description
1 polymer ?
#
loop_
_entity_poly.entity_id
_entity_poly.type
_entity_poly.pdbx_seq_one_letter_code
_entity_poly.pdbx_strand_id
1 'polypeptide(L)'
;MSRGKDVNMVRKKKTMDGNTAAAHVAYAFSEVAAIYPITPSSVMAENIDEWTSEDRRNIFGEQVKVVEMQSEGGAAGAVHGAVTAGAYTSTFTASQGLLLMIPNMYKIAAEQTPAVLHVAARAVSTHALSIFGDHSDVMACRQTGFAMLSSRSPQEVMDLAAVAHLAAIKGRVPLLHFFDGERIHNRYSFSNFRQAAAA
;
A
#
# COMPACT_ATOMS: atom_id res chain seq x y z
N MET A 1 1.97 -34.92 -24.14
CA MET A 1 2.84 -34.07 -23.31
C MET A 1 3.21 -32.83 -24.12
N SER A 2 2.45 -31.75 -23.94
CA SER A 2 2.70 -30.45 -24.61
C SER A 2 3.73 -29.71 -23.76
N ARG A 3 4.92 -29.50 -24.32
CA ARG A 3 5.94 -28.60 -23.74
C ARG A 3 5.37 -27.19 -23.78
N GLY A 4 5.09 -26.62 -22.60
CA GLY A 4 4.75 -25.22 -22.47
C GLY A 4 5.84 -24.37 -23.12
N LYS A 5 5.45 -23.50 -24.04
CA LYS A 5 6.34 -22.48 -24.60
C LYS A 5 6.70 -21.55 -23.44
N ASP A 6 7.95 -21.60 -22.98
CA ASP A 6 8.52 -20.55 -22.13
C ASP A 6 8.45 -19.25 -22.94
N VAL A 7 7.42 -18.46 -22.65
CA VAL A 7 7.32 -17.10 -23.16
C VAL A 7 8.38 -16.30 -22.38
N ASN A 8 9.50 -16.08 -23.03
CA ASN A 8 10.58 -15.25 -22.52
C ASN A 8 10.09 -13.79 -22.50
N MET A 9 9.26 -13.46 -21.48
CA MET A 9 8.76 -12.10 -21.30
C MET A 9 9.93 -11.21 -20.90
N VAL A 10 10.44 -10.43 -21.82
CA VAL A 10 11.42 -9.39 -21.54
C VAL A 10 10.79 -8.40 -20.57
N ARG A 11 11.27 -8.41 -19.32
CA ARG A 11 10.80 -7.49 -18.28
C ARG A 11 11.23 -6.06 -18.65
N LYS A 12 10.28 -5.18 -18.83
CA LYS A 12 10.55 -3.75 -19.04
C LYS A 12 11.09 -3.16 -17.73
N LYS A 13 12.13 -2.36 -17.84
CA LYS A 13 12.67 -1.57 -16.73
C LYS A 13 12.10 -0.16 -16.79
N LYS A 14 11.66 0.36 -15.66
CA LYS A 14 11.18 1.74 -15.50
C LYS A 14 11.83 2.34 -14.26
N THR A 15 12.29 3.57 -14.35
CA THR A 15 12.75 4.35 -13.18
C THR A 15 11.54 4.85 -12.42
N MET A 16 11.48 4.59 -11.12
CA MET A 16 10.42 5.05 -10.24
C MET A 16 10.88 5.09 -8.78
N ASP A 17 10.18 5.85 -7.97
CA ASP A 17 10.36 5.86 -6.52
C ASP A 17 9.54 4.75 -5.82
N GLY A 18 9.73 4.65 -4.49
CA GLY A 18 9.04 3.64 -3.68
C GLY A 18 7.53 3.86 -3.59
N ASN A 19 7.06 5.11 -3.51
CA ASN A 19 5.63 5.41 -3.46
C ASN A 19 4.93 4.99 -4.76
N THR A 20 5.51 5.33 -5.90
CA THR A 20 5.00 4.91 -7.22
C THR A 20 5.00 3.39 -7.36
N ALA A 21 6.04 2.71 -6.86
CA ALA A 21 6.12 1.25 -6.89
C ALA A 21 5.02 0.59 -6.02
N ALA A 22 4.81 1.11 -4.80
CA ALA A 22 3.76 0.62 -3.91
C ALA A 22 2.36 0.88 -4.48
N ALA A 23 2.11 2.11 -4.95
CA ALA A 23 0.82 2.48 -5.56
C ALA A 23 0.50 1.62 -6.78
N HIS A 24 1.50 1.33 -7.62
CA HIS A 24 1.31 0.49 -8.82
C HIS A 24 0.76 -0.89 -8.47
N VAL A 25 1.31 -1.52 -7.43
CA VAL A 25 0.86 -2.83 -6.98
C VAL A 25 -0.47 -2.74 -6.25
N ALA A 26 -0.60 -1.76 -5.33
CA ALA A 26 -1.85 -1.55 -4.59
C ALA A 26 -3.03 -1.32 -5.54
N TYR A 27 -2.85 -0.51 -6.60
CA TYR A 27 -3.88 -0.31 -7.62
C TYR A 27 -4.32 -1.63 -8.27
N ALA A 28 -3.36 -2.48 -8.61
CA ALA A 28 -3.67 -3.74 -9.27
C ALA A 28 -4.54 -4.67 -8.42
N PHE A 29 -4.37 -4.66 -7.09
CA PHE A 29 -5.08 -5.57 -6.19
C PHE A 29 -6.34 -4.97 -5.57
N SER A 30 -6.45 -3.63 -5.46
CA SER A 30 -7.53 -2.99 -4.71
C SER A 30 -8.79 -2.78 -5.53
N GLU A 31 -9.95 -2.99 -4.91
CA GLU A 31 -11.26 -2.55 -5.41
C GLU A 31 -11.59 -1.15 -4.87
N VAL A 32 -11.14 -0.86 -3.65
CA VAL A 32 -11.32 0.43 -2.98
C VAL A 32 -9.99 0.95 -2.44
N ALA A 33 -9.73 2.23 -2.59
CA ALA A 33 -8.67 2.95 -1.90
C ALA A 33 -9.30 4.05 -1.03
N ALA A 34 -9.22 3.90 0.28
CA ALA A 34 -9.67 4.93 1.20
C ALA A 34 -8.46 5.77 1.62
N ILE A 35 -8.47 7.07 1.31
CA ILE A 35 -7.29 7.92 1.42
C ILE A 35 -7.53 9.14 2.29
N TYR A 36 -6.48 9.61 2.93
CA TYR A 36 -6.30 10.95 3.46
C TYR A 36 -4.81 11.28 3.35
N PRO A 37 -4.41 12.08 2.32
CA PRO A 37 -3.00 12.27 1.98
C PRO A 37 -2.18 12.91 3.09
N ILE A 38 -1.01 12.33 3.38
CA ILE A 38 -0.01 12.85 4.32
C ILE A 38 1.41 12.64 3.77
N THR A 39 2.27 13.65 3.88
CA THR A 39 3.68 13.55 3.46
C THR A 39 4.46 12.54 4.34
N PRO A 40 5.28 11.64 3.76
CA PRO A 40 5.65 11.51 2.35
C PRO A 40 4.78 10.51 1.55
N SER A 41 3.71 9.97 2.10
CA SER A 41 2.88 8.93 1.46
C SER A 41 1.85 9.48 0.45
N SER A 42 1.64 10.79 0.38
CA SER A 42 0.63 11.43 -0.49
C SER A 42 0.74 11.02 -1.95
N VAL A 43 1.96 10.87 -2.46
CA VAL A 43 2.21 10.43 -3.85
C VAL A 43 1.56 9.07 -4.17
N MET A 44 1.43 8.17 -3.20
CA MET A 44 0.71 6.91 -3.42
C MET A 44 -0.78 7.16 -3.71
N ALA A 45 -1.41 8.02 -2.91
CA ALA A 45 -2.82 8.36 -3.07
C ALA A 45 -3.06 9.14 -4.38
N GLU A 46 -2.21 10.11 -4.68
CA GLU A 46 -2.25 10.91 -5.91
C GLU A 46 -2.14 10.03 -7.17
N ASN A 47 -1.21 9.09 -7.20
CA ASN A 47 -1.08 8.14 -8.31
C ASN A 47 -2.34 7.27 -8.49
N ILE A 48 -2.94 6.79 -7.39
CA ILE A 48 -4.16 5.99 -7.47
C ILE A 48 -5.31 6.80 -8.07
N ASP A 49 -5.49 8.05 -7.63
CA ASP A 49 -6.53 8.94 -8.11
C ASP A 49 -6.33 9.29 -9.60
N GLU A 50 -5.10 9.64 -9.99
CA GLU A 50 -4.74 9.89 -11.39
C GLU A 50 -5.05 8.68 -12.28
N TRP A 51 -4.59 7.51 -11.91
CA TRP A 51 -4.80 6.29 -12.71
C TRP A 51 -6.27 5.87 -12.78
N THR A 52 -7.05 6.16 -11.75
CA THR A 52 -8.50 5.96 -11.80
C THR A 52 -9.15 6.88 -12.83
N SER A 53 -8.71 8.15 -12.88
CA SER A 53 -9.22 9.13 -13.87
C SER A 53 -8.82 8.79 -15.32
N GLU A 54 -7.74 8.01 -15.51
CA GLU A 54 -7.25 7.52 -16.79
C GLU A 54 -7.88 6.19 -17.24
N ASP A 55 -8.97 5.75 -16.62
CA ASP A 55 -9.62 4.45 -16.90
C ASP A 55 -8.74 3.22 -16.71
N ARG A 56 -7.66 3.32 -15.93
CA ARG A 56 -6.84 2.16 -15.60
C ARG A 56 -7.67 1.12 -14.84
N ARG A 57 -7.48 -0.14 -15.18
CA ARG A 57 -8.19 -1.25 -14.55
C ARG A 57 -7.29 -2.05 -13.63
N ASN A 58 -7.86 -2.55 -12.53
CA ASN A 58 -7.22 -3.48 -11.63
C ASN A 58 -7.23 -4.91 -12.20
N ILE A 59 -6.72 -5.89 -11.47
CA ILE A 59 -6.70 -7.31 -11.93
C ILE A 59 -8.09 -7.94 -12.03
N PHE A 60 -9.11 -7.30 -11.45
CA PHE A 60 -10.50 -7.75 -11.53
C PHE A 60 -11.26 -7.14 -12.74
N GLY A 61 -10.58 -6.30 -13.52
CA GLY A 61 -11.16 -5.61 -14.67
C GLY A 61 -11.96 -4.35 -14.32
N GLU A 62 -11.90 -3.89 -13.07
CA GLU A 62 -12.64 -2.74 -12.54
C GLU A 62 -11.71 -1.55 -12.27
N GLN A 63 -12.26 -0.35 -12.26
CA GLN A 63 -11.57 0.83 -11.73
C GLN A 63 -11.55 0.78 -10.21
N VAL A 64 -10.44 1.24 -9.61
CA VAL A 64 -10.36 1.38 -8.16
C VAL A 64 -11.26 2.53 -7.71
N LYS A 65 -12.18 2.26 -6.79
CA LYS A 65 -12.98 3.31 -6.19
C LYS A 65 -12.17 4.08 -5.16
N VAL A 66 -11.81 5.32 -5.49
CA VAL A 66 -11.10 6.21 -4.56
C VAL A 66 -12.11 6.94 -3.67
N VAL A 67 -11.85 6.93 -2.36
CA VAL A 67 -12.67 7.61 -1.37
C VAL A 67 -11.75 8.46 -0.50
N GLU A 68 -11.78 9.77 -0.68
CA GLU A 68 -11.07 10.70 0.19
C GLU A 68 -11.89 11.00 1.44
N MET A 69 -11.24 10.86 2.57
CA MET A 69 -11.86 11.01 3.89
C MET A 69 -11.44 12.35 4.55
N GLN A 70 -11.91 12.60 5.75
CA GLN A 70 -11.66 13.84 6.50
C GLN A 70 -10.50 13.71 7.51
N SER A 71 -10.00 12.48 7.68
CA SER A 71 -8.87 12.15 8.54
C SER A 71 -8.39 10.72 8.27
N GLU A 72 -7.18 10.40 8.72
CA GLU A 72 -6.64 9.05 8.61
C GLU A 72 -7.47 8.03 9.42
N GLY A 73 -7.99 8.43 10.57
CA GLY A 73 -8.94 7.60 11.33
C GLY A 73 -10.22 7.31 10.55
N GLY A 74 -10.71 8.31 9.80
CA GLY A 74 -11.83 8.15 8.87
C GLY A 74 -11.49 7.19 7.73
N ALA A 75 -10.29 7.35 7.13
CA ALA A 75 -9.82 6.43 6.09
C ALA A 75 -9.72 4.98 6.59
N ALA A 76 -9.18 4.76 7.80
CA ALA A 76 -9.15 3.44 8.42
C ALA A 76 -10.55 2.87 8.71
N GLY A 77 -11.50 3.73 9.08
CA GLY A 77 -12.91 3.35 9.25
C GLY A 77 -13.54 2.92 7.92
N ALA A 78 -13.26 3.65 6.84
CA ALA A 78 -13.71 3.29 5.49
C ALA A 78 -13.08 1.98 5.01
N VAL A 79 -11.78 1.76 5.27
CA VAL A 79 -11.12 0.46 5.02
C VAL A 79 -11.85 -0.66 5.74
N HIS A 80 -12.08 -0.51 7.06
CA HIS A 80 -12.77 -1.50 7.87
C HIS A 80 -14.18 -1.83 7.32
N GLY A 81 -14.96 -0.80 7.00
CA GLY A 81 -16.30 -0.98 6.44
C GLY A 81 -16.27 -1.68 5.07
N ALA A 82 -15.34 -1.30 4.19
CA ALA A 82 -15.23 -1.88 2.86
C ALA A 82 -14.80 -3.36 2.90
N VAL A 83 -13.77 -3.72 3.69
CA VAL A 83 -13.34 -5.11 3.80
C VAL A 83 -14.39 -6.00 4.49
N THR A 84 -15.14 -5.45 5.44
CA THR A 84 -16.28 -6.16 6.06
C THR A 84 -17.41 -6.40 5.07
N ALA A 85 -17.61 -5.48 4.13
CA ALA A 85 -18.56 -5.63 3.03
C ALA A 85 -18.05 -6.55 1.90
N GLY A 86 -16.82 -7.03 1.97
CA GLY A 86 -16.22 -7.96 1.02
C GLY A 86 -15.37 -7.29 -0.09
N ALA A 87 -15.21 -5.96 -0.09
CA ALA A 87 -14.36 -5.27 -1.04
C ALA A 87 -12.91 -5.23 -0.57
N TYR A 88 -11.98 -5.70 -1.39
CA TYR A 88 -10.56 -5.67 -1.05
C TYR A 88 -10.00 -4.24 -1.11
N THR A 89 -9.47 -3.77 0.02
CA THR A 89 -9.21 -2.35 0.24
C THR A 89 -7.80 -2.08 0.71
N SER A 90 -7.21 -0.99 0.22
CA SER A 90 -5.92 -0.45 0.65
C SER A 90 -6.05 0.99 1.14
N THR A 91 -5.07 1.43 1.93
CA THR A 91 -4.86 2.83 2.30
C THR A 91 -3.37 3.15 2.41
N PHE A 92 -3.05 4.44 2.39
CA PHE A 92 -1.70 4.98 2.36
C PHE A 92 -1.53 6.04 3.44
N THR A 93 -0.46 5.93 4.23
CA THR A 93 -0.29 6.84 5.37
C THR A 93 1.17 6.94 5.84
N ALA A 94 1.40 7.76 6.84
CA ALA A 94 2.70 7.99 7.49
C ALA A 94 2.50 8.57 8.90
N SER A 95 3.47 8.39 9.79
CA SER A 95 3.62 9.15 11.03
C SER A 95 2.34 9.17 11.89
N GLN A 96 1.91 10.37 12.34
CA GLN A 96 0.70 10.55 13.13
C GLN A 96 -0.55 10.01 12.46
N GLY A 97 -0.61 10.04 11.11
CA GLY A 97 -1.72 9.47 10.37
C GLY A 97 -1.89 7.98 10.64
N LEU A 98 -0.78 7.24 10.66
CA LEU A 98 -0.81 5.82 11.02
C LEU A 98 -1.28 5.60 12.46
N LEU A 99 -0.83 6.46 13.40
CA LEU A 99 -1.26 6.37 14.80
C LEU A 99 -2.78 6.58 14.96
N LEU A 100 -3.37 7.46 14.16
CA LEU A 100 -4.82 7.68 14.14
C LEU A 100 -5.60 6.47 13.62
N MET A 101 -4.96 5.58 12.89
CA MET A 101 -5.59 4.35 12.37
C MET A 101 -5.61 3.20 13.40
N ILE A 102 -4.80 3.24 14.45
CA ILE A 102 -4.61 2.15 15.43
C ILE A 102 -5.92 1.56 15.95
N PRO A 103 -6.94 2.34 16.39
CA PRO A 103 -8.19 1.76 16.88
C PRO A 103 -8.90 0.87 15.87
N ASN A 104 -8.89 1.25 14.59
CA ASN A 104 -9.47 0.45 13.52
C ASN A 104 -8.58 -0.74 13.14
N MET A 105 -7.24 -0.60 13.23
CA MET A 105 -6.32 -1.70 12.99
C MET A 105 -6.58 -2.88 13.94
N TYR A 106 -6.82 -2.63 15.23
CA TYR A 106 -7.20 -3.68 16.17
C TYR A 106 -8.49 -4.42 15.74
N LYS A 107 -9.50 -3.70 15.25
CA LYS A 107 -10.75 -4.31 14.77
C LYS A 107 -10.52 -5.17 13.53
N ILE A 108 -9.87 -4.61 12.52
CA ILE A 108 -9.55 -5.29 11.26
C ILE A 108 -8.76 -6.59 11.53
N ALA A 109 -7.77 -6.53 12.43
CA ALA A 109 -6.98 -7.69 12.81
C ALA A 109 -7.79 -8.75 13.57
N ALA A 110 -8.62 -8.33 14.54
CA ALA A 110 -9.46 -9.23 15.32
C ALA A 110 -10.51 -9.96 14.46
N GLU A 111 -11.02 -9.30 13.43
CA GLU A 111 -11.99 -9.86 12.49
C GLU A 111 -11.35 -10.69 11.37
N GLN A 112 -10.00 -10.74 11.32
CA GLN A 112 -9.23 -11.49 10.31
C GLN A 112 -9.63 -11.12 8.87
N THR A 113 -9.89 -9.82 8.65
CA THR A 113 -10.23 -9.30 7.33
C THR A 113 -8.96 -8.92 6.56
N PRO A 114 -8.83 -9.32 5.28
CA PRO A 114 -7.66 -9.01 4.49
C PRO A 114 -7.66 -7.53 4.09
N ALA A 115 -6.62 -6.81 4.49
CA ALA A 115 -6.35 -5.44 4.06
C ALA A 115 -4.84 -5.19 4.02
N VAL A 116 -4.38 -4.26 3.20
CA VAL A 116 -2.99 -3.82 3.21
C VAL A 116 -2.94 -2.32 3.40
N LEU A 117 -2.20 -1.90 4.44
CA LEU A 117 -1.82 -0.52 4.67
C LEU A 117 -0.39 -0.33 4.16
N HIS A 118 -0.19 0.58 3.21
CA HIS A 118 1.14 0.97 2.74
C HIS A 118 1.60 2.21 3.48
N VAL A 119 2.78 2.15 4.08
CA VAL A 119 3.30 3.22 4.93
C VAL A 119 4.66 3.68 4.43
N ALA A 120 4.74 4.95 4.04
CA ALA A 120 6.00 5.63 3.87
C ALA A 120 6.46 6.15 5.24
N ALA A 121 7.17 5.29 5.98
CA ALA A 121 7.46 5.49 7.39
C ALA A 121 8.20 6.81 7.66
N ARG A 122 7.71 7.56 8.63
CA ARG A 122 8.17 8.89 9.00
C ARG A 122 8.18 9.04 10.52
N ALA A 123 9.15 9.79 11.03
CA ALA A 123 9.24 10.13 12.46
C ALA A 123 7.90 10.65 13.01
N VAL A 124 7.53 10.15 14.17
CA VAL A 124 6.39 10.69 14.91
C VAL A 124 6.80 12.02 15.55
N SER A 125 5.99 13.06 15.38
CA SER A 125 6.21 14.36 16.00
C SER A 125 6.21 14.24 17.52
N THR A 126 7.25 14.80 18.15
CA THR A 126 7.34 14.94 19.61
C THR A 126 7.42 16.42 19.97
N HIS A 127 8.62 17.01 19.96
CA HIS A 127 8.81 18.44 20.24
C HIS A 127 8.71 19.32 18.98
N ALA A 128 9.04 18.76 17.83
CA ALA A 128 8.97 19.45 16.55
C ALA A 128 8.51 18.49 15.45
N LEU A 129 7.94 19.04 14.39
CA LEU A 129 7.62 18.28 13.19
C LEU A 129 8.92 17.83 12.51
N SER A 130 8.97 16.56 12.13
CA SER A 130 10.03 15.99 11.29
C SER A 130 9.42 15.21 10.14
N ILE A 131 9.96 15.39 8.95
CA ILE A 131 9.57 14.63 7.76
C ILE A 131 10.55 13.51 7.44
N PHE A 132 11.63 13.38 8.21
CA PHE A 132 12.64 12.35 7.99
C PHE A 132 12.11 10.94 8.20
N GLY A 133 12.64 10.01 7.42
CA GLY A 133 12.35 8.60 7.55
C GLY A 133 12.78 8.06 8.92
N ASP A 134 11.83 7.38 9.56
CA ASP A 134 11.99 6.77 10.89
C ASP A 134 10.91 5.69 11.03
N HIS A 135 11.13 4.74 11.92
CA HIS A 135 10.19 3.63 12.12
C HIS A 135 9.37 3.74 13.42
N SER A 136 9.40 4.89 14.10
CA SER A 136 8.63 5.09 15.34
C SER A 136 7.12 4.93 15.14
N ASP A 137 6.61 5.35 13.99
CA ASP A 137 5.20 5.19 13.61
C ASP A 137 4.80 3.72 13.44
N VAL A 138 5.52 2.96 12.63
CA VAL A 138 5.23 1.53 12.42
C VAL A 138 5.47 0.70 13.67
N MET A 139 6.49 1.03 14.48
CA MET A 139 6.75 0.35 15.73
C MET A 139 5.64 0.59 16.76
N ALA A 140 4.97 1.74 16.74
CA ALA A 140 3.80 1.99 17.58
C ALA A 140 2.63 1.06 17.23
N CYS A 141 2.56 0.55 16.00
CA CYS A 141 1.51 -0.33 15.52
C CYS A 141 1.78 -1.83 15.73
N ARG A 142 2.97 -2.21 16.23
CA ARG A 142 3.37 -3.63 16.33
C ARG A 142 2.44 -4.53 17.16
N GLN A 143 1.61 -3.94 18.02
CA GLN A 143 0.70 -4.68 18.90
C GLN A 143 -0.71 -4.82 18.32
N THR A 144 -1.00 -4.23 17.15
CA THR A 144 -2.36 -4.18 16.57
C THR A 144 -2.83 -5.51 15.99
N GLY A 145 -1.92 -6.48 15.81
CA GLY A 145 -2.21 -7.76 15.15
C GLY A 145 -1.99 -7.76 13.64
N PHE A 146 -1.59 -6.64 13.04
CA PHE A 146 -1.14 -6.61 11.65
C PHE A 146 0.20 -7.32 11.51
N ALA A 147 0.34 -8.16 10.49
CA ALA A 147 1.65 -8.63 10.07
C ALA A 147 2.42 -7.47 9.43
N MET A 148 3.72 -7.38 9.71
CA MET A 148 4.56 -6.25 9.29
C MET A 148 5.59 -6.71 8.27
N LEU A 149 5.69 -5.99 7.15
CA LEU A 149 6.61 -6.31 6.05
C LEU A 149 7.38 -5.06 5.64
N SER A 150 8.70 -5.09 5.74
CA SER A 150 9.58 -3.96 5.43
C SER A 150 10.27 -4.14 4.09
N SER A 151 10.40 -3.05 3.32
CA SER A 151 11.14 -2.96 2.07
C SER A 151 12.23 -1.89 2.16
N ARG A 152 13.38 -2.11 1.51
CA ARG A 152 14.54 -1.20 1.55
C ARG A 152 14.94 -0.59 0.20
N SER A 153 14.26 -0.95 -0.86
CA SER A 153 14.51 -0.42 -2.21
C SER A 153 13.22 -0.38 -3.02
N PRO A 154 13.10 0.49 -4.05
CA PRO A 154 11.91 0.53 -4.90
C PRO A 154 11.57 -0.82 -5.57
N GLN A 155 12.56 -1.63 -5.91
CA GLN A 155 12.32 -2.97 -6.43
C GLN A 155 11.70 -3.88 -5.36
N GLU A 156 12.25 -3.86 -4.13
CA GLU A 156 11.66 -4.63 -3.02
C GLU A 156 10.27 -4.11 -2.65
N VAL A 157 10.04 -2.79 -2.70
CA VAL A 157 8.69 -2.23 -2.50
C VAL A 157 7.71 -2.85 -3.48
N MET A 158 8.04 -2.92 -4.75
CA MET A 158 7.17 -3.52 -5.76
C MET A 158 6.94 -5.02 -5.53
N ASP A 159 8.00 -5.77 -5.27
CA ASP A 159 7.92 -7.22 -5.10
C ASP A 159 7.19 -7.58 -3.78
N LEU A 160 7.54 -6.92 -2.68
CA LEU A 160 6.97 -7.20 -1.37
C LEU A 160 5.55 -6.63 -1.19
N ALA A 161 5.19 -5.54 -1.90
CA ALA A 161 3.81 -5.10 -1.96
C ALA A 161 2.91 -6.21 -2.54
N ALA A 162 3.32 -6.85 -3.64
CA ALA A 162 2.58 -7.96 -4.22
C ALA A 162 2.49 -9.16 -3.24
N VAL A 163 3.58 -9.46 -2.54
CA VAL A 163 3.60 -10.50 -1.49
C VAL A 163 2.62 -10.13 -0.37
N ALA A 164 2.60 -8.86 0.07
CA ALA A 164 1.70 -8.40 1.13
C ALA A 164 0.23 -8.62 0.74
N HIS A 165 -0.16 -8.22 -0.46
CA HIS A 165 -1.54 -8.42 -0.94
C HIS A 165 -1.91 -9.90 -1.04
N LEU A 166 -1.06 -10.70 -1.65
CA LEU A 166 -1.31 -12.16 -1.79
C LEU A 166 -1.35 -12.88 -0.43
N ALA A 167 -0.47 -12.49 0.49
CA ALA A 167 -0.43 -13.06 1.84
C ALA A 167 -1.67 -12.64 2.64
N ALA A 168 -2.10 -11.37 2.54
CA ALA A 168 -3.32 -10.91 3.19
C ALA A 168 -4.55 -11.69 2.73
N ILE A 169 -4.72 -11.85 1.44
CA ILE A 169 -5.85 -12.58 0.86
C ILE A 169 -5.82 -14.05 1.27
N LYS A 170 -4.66 -14.73 1.09
CA LYS A 170 -4.53 -16.16 1.36
C LYS A 170 -4.57 -16.48 2.84
N GLY A 171 -3.92 -15.67 3.67
CA GLY A 171 -3.80 -15.87 5.10
C GLY A 171 -4.98 -15.33 5.92
N ARG A 172 -5.83 -14.48 5.33
CA ARG A 172 -6.85 -13.70 6.03
C ARG A 172 -6.25 -12.92 7.21
N VAL A 173 -5.11 -12.30 6.96
CA VAL A 173 -4.38 -11.49 7.94
C VAL A 173 -4.09 -10.13 7.34
N PRO A 174 -4.46 -9.03 7.99
CA PRO A 174 -4.10 -7.71 7.48
C PRO A 174 -2.60 -7.48 7.58
N LEU A 175 -2.03 -6.78 6.60
CA LEU A 175 -0.61 -6.45 6.56
C LEU A 175 -0.35 -4.94 6.59
N LEU A 176 0.72 -4.59 7.27
CA LEU A 176 1.36 -3.29 7.22
C LEU A 176 2.63 -3.43 6.38
N HIS A 177 2.59 -2.99 5.13
CA HIS A 177 3.76 -2.93 4.26
C HIS A 177 4.37 -1.55 4.33
N PHE A 178 5.64 -1.46 4.72
CA PHE A 178 6.29 -0.17 4.96
C PHE A 178 7.70 -0.09 4.40
N PHE A 179 8.14 1.13 4.17
CA PHE A 179 9.49 1.48 3.73
C PHE A 179 9.87 2.86 4.28
N ASP A 180 11.15 3.15 4.34
CA ASP A 180 11.64 4.47 4.78
C ASP A 180 11.14 5.56 3.82
N GLY A 181 10.31 6.46 4.34
CA GLY A 181 9.58 7.45 3.54
C GLY A 181 10.47 8.44 2.81
N GLU A 182 11.62 8.78 3.36
CA GLU A 182 12.55 9.73 2.74
C GLU A 182 13.57 9.03 1.84
N ARG A 183 14.21 7.98 2.35
CA ARG A 183 15.32 7.33 1.64
C ARG A 183 14.86 6.60 0.38
N ILE A 184 13.67 6.02 0.39
CA ILE A 184 13.15 5.22 -0.72
C ILE A 184 12.26 6.06 -1.63
N HIS A 185 11.58 7.07 -1.11
CA HIS A 185 10.87 8.05 -1.92
C HIS A 185 11.81 8.84 -2.84
N ASN A 186 12.96 9.29 -2.33
CA ASN A 186 13.92 10.10 -3.09
C ASN A 186 14.94 9.28 -3.90
N ARG A 187 14.94 7.96 -3.82
CA ARG A 187 15.82 7.09 -4.60
C ARG A 187 15.09 6.50 -5.79
N TYR A 188 15.42 7.03 -6.96
CA TYR A 188 15.05 6.40 -8.22
C TYR A 188 15.92 5.17 -8.44
N SER A 189 15.31 4.02 -8.61
CA SER A 189 15.99 2.81 -9.06
C SER A 189 15.29 2.23 -10.28
N PHE A 190 16.04 1.50 -11.11
CA PHE A 190 15.45 0.75 -12.21
C PHE A 190 14.68 -0.44 -11.62
N SER A 191 13.37 -0.32 -11.52
CA SER A 191 12.49 -1.42 -11.13
C SER A 191 12.14 -2.27 -12.34
N ASN A 192 12.17 -3.59 -12.17
CA ASN A 192 11.62 -4.51 -13.16
C ASN A 192 10.09 -4.42 -13.13
N PHE A 193 9.55 -3.62 -14.00
CA PHE A 193 8.12 -3.40 -14.10
C PHE A 193 7.44 -4.69 -14.58
N ARG A 194 6.57 -5.25 -13.77
CA ARG A 194 5.59 -6.23 -14.22
C ARG A 194 4.32 -5.48 -14.58
N GLN A 195 4.05 -5.34 -15.85
CA GLN A 195 2.72 -4.95 -16.28
C GLN A 195 1.79 -6.08 -15.85
N ALA A 196 0.82 -5.83 -14.97
CA ALA A 196 -0.26 -6.77 -14.76
C ALA A 196 -0.84 -7.04 -16.14
N ALA A 197 -0.75 -8.28 -16.60
CA ALA A 197 -1.31 -8.65 -17.87
C ALA A 197 -2.81 -8.34 -17.78
N ALA A 198 -3.27 -7.44 -18.65
CA ALA A 198 -4.67 -7.42 -19.01
C ALA A 198 -4.95 -8.80 -19.63
N ALA A 199 -5.68 -9.62 -18.87
CA ALA A 199 -6.20 -10.87 -19.34
C ALA A 199 -7.40 -10.59 -20.26
#